data_95919154271dd2513ae7931e33bd5575
#
_entry.id   95919154271dd2513ae7931e33bd5575
#
_cell.length_a   1.000
_cell.length_b   1.000
_cell.length_c   1.000
_cell.angle_alpha   90.00
_cell.angle_beta   90.00
_cell.angle_gamma   90.00
#
_symmetry.space_group_name_H-M   'P 1'
#
loop_
_entity.id
_entity.type
_entity.pdbx_description
1 polymer ?
#
loop_
_entity_poly.entity_id
_entity_poly.type
_entity_poly.pdbx_seq_one_letter_code
_entity_poly.pdbx_strand_id
1 'polypeptide(L)'
;IDMRLLVTFSFLMYAVCYYWRSVTFMPTIDFTGIILPQFFQGFAVACFFLPLTTISFSGLPDNKFANASSMSNFFRTLSGSVGTSLTMTLWGRRESLHHSQLTATIDQFNPVFNSSSQIMDKYYGSLSGVLNEINNEITQQSLSISANEIFRMAAIAFILLTVLVWFAKPPFTAKGVG
;
A
#
# COMPACT_ATOMS: atom_id res chain seq x y z
N ILE A 1 15.54 7.42 24.89
CA ILE A 1 14.58 7.81 23.84
C ILE A 1 13.30 7.07 24.14
N ASP A 2 12.17 7.81 24.23
CA ASP A 2 10.88 7.18 24.45
C ASP A 2 10.51 6.30 23.23
N MET A 3 10.30 5.01 23.48
CA MET A 3 9.91 4.04 22.43
C MET A 3 8.67 4.48 21.65
N ARG A 4 7.76 5.23 22.27
CA ARG A 4 6.58 5.79 21.62
C ARG A 4 6.93 6.78 20.52
N LEU A 5 7.92 7.65 20.75
CA LEU A 5 8.37 8.63 19.77
C LEU A 5 8.91 7.94 18.53
N LEU A 6 9.66 6.84 18.71
CA LEU A 6 10.24 6.08 17.61
C LEU A 6 9.14 5.39 16.77
N VAL A 7 8.15 4.79 17.43
CA VAL A 7 7.00 4.17 16.75
C VAL A 7 6.14 5.22 16.05
N THR A 8 5.89 6.36 16.70
CA THR A 8 5.14 7.49 16.11
C THR A 8 5.84 8.02 14.86
N PHE A 9 7.15 8.24 14.95
CA PHE A 9 7.97 8.65 13.80
C PHE A 9 7.87 7.65 12.64
N SER A 10 7.96 6.36 12.95
CA SER A 10 7.85 5.29 11.96
C SER A 10 6.48 5.29 11.25
N PHE A 11 5.38 5.39 12.01
CA PHE A 11 4.05 5.42 11.43
C PHE A 11 3.79 6.68 10.60
N LEU A 12 4.31 7.84 11.02
CA LEU A 12 4.25 9.06 10.24
C LEU A 12 5.05 8.93 8.94
N MET A 13 6.23 8.34 8.98
CA MET A 13 7.01 8.05 7.76
C MET A 13 6.24 7.10 6.82
N TYR A 14 5.60 6.05 7.34
CA TYR A 14 4.74 5.18 6.54
C TYR A 14 3.59 5.96 5.90
N ALA A 15 2.89 6.78 6.67
CA ALA A 15 1.79 7.60 6.17
C ALA A 15 2.25 8.54 5.04
N VAL A 16 3.40 9.20 5.19
CA VAL A 16 3.98 10.06 4.16
C VAL A 16 4.36 9.27 2.92
N CYS A 17 5.02 8.11 3.06
CA CYS A 17 5.41 7.27 1.93
C CYS A 17 4.19 6.75 1.14
N TYR A 18 3.14 6.30 1.84
CA TYR A 18 1.91 5.83 1.19
C TYR A 18 1.13 6.98 0.55
N TYR A 19 1.08 8.14 1.19
CA TYR A 19 0.47 9.33 0.59
C TYR A 19 1.23 9.77 -0.67
N TRP A 20 2.56 9.79 -0.61
CA TRP A 20 3.40 10.09 -1.78
C TRP A 20 3.08 9.14 -2.94
N ARG A 21 3.05 7.83 -2.68
CA ARG A 21 2.65 6.84 -3.70
C ARG A 21 1.25 7.10 -4.25
N SER A 22 0.28 7.47 -3.41
CA SER A 22 -1.09 7.73 -3.85
C SER A 22 -1.24 8.89 -4.82
N VAL A 23 -0.23 9.76 -4.91
CA VAL A 23 -0.24 10.93 -5.80
C VAL A 23 0.63 10.72 -7.03
N THR A 24 1.70 9.92 -6.90
CA THR A 24 2.71 9.75 -7.97
C THR A 24 2.55 8.46 -8.76
N PHE A 25 1.77 7.51 -8.29
CA PHE A 25 1.63 6.23 -8.98
C PHE A 25 0.73 6.37 -10.22
N MET A 26 1.36 6.26 -11.39
CA MET A 26 0.72 6.31 -12.72
C MET A 26 1.28 5.16 -13.58
N PRO A 27 0.58 4.71 -14.65
CA PRO A 27 1.08 3.66 -15.53
C PRO A 27 2.45 3.97 -16.16
N THR A 28 2.74 5.26 -16.34
CA THR A 28 4.00 5.78 -16.92
C THR A 28 4.99 6.28 -15.88
N ILE A 29 4.87 5.80 -14.61
CA ILE A 29 5.75 6.26 -13.53
C ILE A 29 7.21 5.94 -13.82
N ASP A 30 8.09 6.93 -13.63
CA ASP A 30 9.52 6.76 -13.77
C ASP A 30 10.11 5.91 -12.62
N PHE A 31 11.21 5.24 -12.90
CA PHE A 31 11.93 4.37 -11.97
C PHE A 31 12.27 5.05 -10.63
N THR A 32 12.64 6.32 -10.69
CA THR A 32 12.91 7.15 -9.51
C THR A 32 11.68 7.35 -8.62
N GLY A 33 10.51 7.49 -9.23
CA GLY A 33 9.23 7.62 -8.52
C GLY A 33 8.82 6.37 -7.72
N ILE A 34 9.35 5.20 -8.10
CA ILE A 34 9.13 3.95 -7.37
C ILE A 34 10.18 3.75 -6.28
N ILE A 35 11.46 3.99 -6.58
CA ILE A 35 12.57 3.70 -5.67
C ILE A 35 12.59 4.62 -4.46
N LEU A 36 12.39 5.92 -4.65
CA LEU A 36 12.47 6.89 -3.56
C LEU A 36 11.49 6.58 -2.41
N PRO A 37 10.18 6.41 -2.66
CA PRO A 37 9.26 6.03 -1.58
C PRO A 37 9.60 4.67 -0.96
N GLN A 38 10.12 3.72 -1.75
CA GLN A 38 10.51 2.40 -1.25
C GLN A 38 11.72 2.47 -0.31
N PHE A 39 12.70 3.31 -0.62
CA PHE A 39 13.88 3.52 0.22
C PHE A 39 13.49 4.12 1.58
N PHE A 40 12.68 5.18 1.59
CA PHE A 40 12.18 5.78 2.84
C PHE A 40 11.29 4.83 3.64
N GLN A 41 10.50 4.02 2.95
CA GLN A 41 9.67 3.00 3.59
C GLN A 41 10.54 1.93 4.27
N GLY A 42 11.65 1.52 3.65
CA GLY A 42 12.60 0.59 4.26
C GLY A 42 13.19 1.12 5.57
N PHE A 43 13.52 2.40 5.61
CA PHE A 43 13.97 3.07 6.84
C PHE A 43 12.87 3.09 7.92
N ALA A 44 11.63 3.39 7.54
CA ALA A 44 10.48 3.35 8.45
C ALA A 44 10.26 1.95 9.04
N VAL A 45 10.43 0.87 8.25
CA VAL A 45 10.37 -0.53 8.72
C VAL A 45 11.39 -0.78 9.81
N ALA A 46 12.63 -0.36 9.61
CA ALA A 46 13.71 -0.56 10.59
C ALA A 46 13.40 0.17 11.92
N CYS A 47 12.95 1.42 11.85
CA CYS A 47 12.57 2.20 13.03
C CYS A 47 11.35 1.63 13.78
N PHE A 48 10.48 0.89 13.11
CA PHE A 48 9.33 0.21 13.74
C PHE A 48 9.73 -1.12 14.36
N PHE A 49 10.53 -1.91 13.64
CA PHE A 49 10.84 -3.28 14.02
C PHE A 49 11.67 -3.37 15.31
N LEU A 50 12.64 -2.48 15.49
CA LEU A 50 13.52 -2.45 16.65
C LEU A 50 12.76 -2.29 17.97
N PRO A 51 11.95 -1.24 18.18
CA PRO A 51 11.21 -1.08 19.42
C PRO A 51 10.16 -2.17 19.63
N LEU A 52 9.51 -2.63 18.56
CA LEU A 52 8.49 -3.67 18.66
C LEU A 52 9.06 -4.99 19.19
N THR A 53 10.19 -5.44 18.66
CA THR A 53 10.86 -6.66 19.12
C THR A 53 11.35 -6.52 20.55
N THR A 54 11.94 -5.39 20.89
CA THR A 54 12.44 -5.12 22.24
C THR A 54 11.32 -5.14 23.28
N ILE A 55 10.19 -4.49 23.00
CA ILE A 55 9.03 -4.46 23.90
C ILE A 55 8.40 -5.85 24.03
N SER A 56 8.23 -6.57 22.90
CA SER A 56 7.58 -7.88 22.89
C SER A 56 8.33 -8.93 23.68
N PHE A 57 9.65 -8.82 23.78
CA PHE A 57 10.50 -9.79 24.49
C PHE A 57 11.06 -9.29 25.81
N SER A 58 10.79 -8.02 26.18
CA SER A 58 11.25 -7.47 27.45
C SER A 58 10.57 -8.18 28.62
N GLY A 59 11.38 -8.62 29.58
CA GLY A 59 10.89 -9.27 30.81
C GLY A 59 10.53 -10.76 30.68
N LEU A 60 10.80 -11.40 29.53
CA LEU A 60 10.67 -12.84 29.40
C LEU A 60 11.91 -13.54 29.90
N PRO A 61 11.78 -14.63 30.71
CA PRO A 61 12.89 -15.49 31.07
C PRO A 61 13.38 -16.28 29.84
N ASP A 62 14.68 -16.56 29.80
CA ASP A 62 15.38 -17.18 28.64
C ASP A 62 14.74 -18.50 28.18
N ASN A 63 14.21 -19.29 29.08
CA ASN A 63 13.55 -20.56 28.79
C ASN A 63 12.22 -20.40 28.02
N LYS A 64 11.61 -19.22 28.03
CA LYS A 64 10.34 -18.91 27.31
C LYS A 64 10.54 -18.11 26.01
N PHE A 65 11.76 -17.63 25.77
CA PHE A 65 12.06 -16.78 24.63
C PHE A 65 11.76 -17.46 23.29
N ALA A 66 12.15 -18.73 23.14
CA ALA A 66 11.90 -19.50 21.90
C ALA A 66 10.39 -19.64 21.59
N ASN A 67 9.59 -19.95 22.60
CA ASN A 67 8.15 -20.09 22.45
C ASN A 67 7.47 -18.76 22.10
N ALA A 68 7.86 -17.67 22.76
CA ALA A 68 7.34 -16.34 22.50
C ALA A 68 7.70 -15.84 21.09
N SER A 69 8.94 -16.10 20.65
CA SER A 69 9.40 -15.76 19.30
C SER A 69 8.62 -16.53 18.22
N SER A 70 8.42 -17.82 18.42
CA SER A 70 7.61 -18.66 17.50
C SER A 70 6.17 -18.16 17.42
N MET A 71 5.56 -17.83 18.54
CA MET A 71 4.19 -17.32 18.59
C MET A 71 4.06 -15.93 17.92
N SER A 72 5.02 -15.05 18.15
CA SER A 72 5.10 -13.74 17.50
C SER A 72 5.22 -13.87 15.98
N ASN A 73 6.09 -14.76 15.50
CA ASN A 73 6.23 -15.04 14.07
C ASN A 73 4.96 -15.62 13.47
N PHE A 74 4.28 -16.53 14.18
CA PHE A 74 3.00 -17.08 13.74
C PHE A 74 1.95 -15.98 13.54
N PHE A 75 1.73 -15.14 14.55
CA PHE A 75 0.76 -14.05 14.44
C PHE A 75 1.13 -13.03 13.37
N ARG A 76 2.41 -12.73 13.19
CA ARG A 76 2.88 -11.83 12.13
C ARG A 76 2.57 -12.38 10.75
N THR A 77 2.85 -13.68 10.52
CA THR A 77 2.58 -14.34 9.24
C THR A 77 1.08 -14.43 8.97
N LEU A 78 0.30 -14.81 9.98
CA LEU A 78 -1.16 -14.88 9.87
C LEU A 78 -1.77 -13.51 9.55
N SER A 79 -1.38 -12.48 10.30
CA SER A 79 -1.85 -11.10 10.07
C SER A 79 -1.43 -10.58 8.70
N GLY A 80 -0.22 -10.91 8.26
CA GLY A 80 0.28 -10.59 6.92
C GLY A 80 -0.58 -11.21 5.82
N SER A 81 -0.91 -12.49 5.94
CA SER A 81 -1.75 -13.21 4.98
C SER A 81 -3.16 -12.64 4.90
N VAL A 82 -3.78 -12.37 6.06
CA VAL A 82 -5.11 -11.74 6.13
C VAL A 82 -5.06 -10.34 5.53
N GLY A 83 -4.06 -9.52 5.88
CA GLY A 83 -3.89 -8.16 5.36
C GLY A 83 -3.71 -8.15 3.84
N THR A 84 -2.89 -9.05 3.31
CA THR A 84 -2.69 -9.19 1.85
C THR A 84 -3.98 -9.59 1.15
N SER A 85 -4.72 -10.58 1.68
CA SER A 85 -5.99 -11.04 1.10
C SER A 85 -7.04 -9.92 1.08
N LEU A 86 -7.17 -9.16 2.16
CA LEU A 86 -8.07 -8.02 2.23
C LEU A 86 -7.69 -6.93 1.22
N THR A 87 -6.40 -6.60 1.15
CA THR A 87 -5.90 -5.59 0.22
C THR A 87 -6.15 -5.98 -1.23
N MET A 88 -5.85 -7.23 -1.61
CA MET A 88 -6.08 -7.74 -2.97
C MET A 88 -7.57 -7.76 -3.33
N THR A 89 -8.42 -8.15 -2.38
CA THR A 89 -9.88 -8.15 -2.58
C THR A 89 -10.42 -6.73 -2.78
N LEU A 90 -9.96 -5.78 -1.97
CA LEU A 90 -10.34 -4.37 -2.11
C LEU A 90 -9.84 -3.79 -3.43
N TRP A 91 -8.61 -4.09 -3.81
CA TRP A 91 -8.03 -3.64 -5.07
C TRP A 91 -8.83 -4.16 -6.27
N GLY A 92 -9.09 -5.46 -6.34
CA GLY A 92 -9.88 -6.03 -7.45
C GLY A 92 -11.31 -5.48 -7.52
N ARG A 93 -11.97 -5.23 -6.38
CA ARG A 93 -13.30 -4.60 -6.37
C ARG A 93 -13.26 -3.16 -6.90
N ARG A 94 -12.25 -2.38 -6.50
CA ARG A 94 -12.07 -1.00 -6.96
C ARG A 94 -11.68 -0.95 -8.43
N GLU A 95 -10.81 -1.84 -8.88
CA GLU A 95 -10.44 -1.98 -10.28
C GLU A 95 -11.67 -2.27 -11.15
N SER A 96 -12.48 -3.25 -10.79
CA SER A 96 -13.70 -3.59 -11.53
C SER A 96 -14.69 -2.42 -11.59
N LEU A 97 -14.81 -1.65 -10.51
CA LEU A 97 -15.66 -0.46 -10.47
C LEU A 97 -15.14 0.64 -11.39
N HIS A 98 -13.86 0.97 -11.31
CA HIS A 98 -13.25 2.00 -12.17
C HIS A 98 -13.22 1.58 -13.63
N HIS A 99 -12.95 0.30 -13.92
CA HIS A 99 -13.01 -0.25 -15.26
C HIS A 99 -14.41 -0.06 -15.87
N SER A 100 -15.47 -0.40 -15.13
CA SER A 100 -16.85 -0.22 -15.60
C SER A 100 -17.22 1.25 -15.82
N GLN A 101 -16.74 2.16 -14.95
CA GLN A 101 -16.96 3.59 -15.08
C GLN A 101 -16.23 4.16 -16.31
N LEU A 102 -14.97 3.79 -16.53
CA LEU A 102 -14.20 4.23 -17.69
C LEU A 102 -14.79 3.68 -18.98
N THR A 103 -15.21 2.42 -19.02
CA THR A 103 -15.84 1.81 -20.18
C THR A 103 -17.18 2.51 -20.52
N ALA A 104 -17.97 2.87 -19.51
CA ALA A 104 -19.24 3.57 -19.72
C ALA A 104 -19.09 4.97 -20.34
N THR A 105 -17.91 5.59 -20.25
CA THR A 105 -17.63 6.89 -20.90
C THR A 105 -17.21 6.75 -22.36
N ILE A 106 -16.92 5.53 -22.82
CA ILE A 106 -16.53 5.24 -24.21
C ILE A 106 -17.77 4.80 -24.97
N ASP A 107 -18.51 5.78 -25.49
CA ASP A 107 -19.68 5.55 -26.34
C ASP A 107 -19.31 5.69 -27.81
N GLN A 108 -19.91 4.85 -28.67
CA GLN A 108 -19.79 4.93 -30.13
C GLN A 108 -20.25 6.28 -30.71
N PHE A 109 -21.07 7.01 -29.95
CA PHE A 109 -21.54 8.35 -30.32
C PHE A 109 -20.61 9.48 -29.90
N ASN A 110 -19.51 9.16 -29.14
CA ASN A 110 -18.54 10.17 -28.77
C ASN A 110 -17.68 10.57 -29.99
N PRO A 111 -17.71 11.83 -30.42
CA PRO A 111 -16.97 12.29 -31.62
C PRO A 111 -15.45 12.14 -31.44
N VAL A 112 -14.94 12.21 -30.20
CA VAL A 112 -13.51 11.99 -29.89
C VAL A 112 -13.16 10.52 -30.08
N PHE A 113 -14.03 9.58 -29.70
CA PHE A 113 -13.83 8.16 -29.93
C PHE A 113 -13.77 7.84 -31.42
N ASN A 114 -14.75 8.37 -32.21
CA ASN A 114 -14.80 8.12 -33.62
C ASN A 114 -13.61 8.67 -34.42
N SER A 115 -13.12 9.86 -34.07
CA SER A 115 -11.92 10.42 -34.69
C SER A 115 -10.64 9.66 -34.31
N SER A 116 -10.53 9.27 -33.07
CA SER A 116 -9.37 8.49 -32.58
C SER A 116 -9.36 7.07 -33.12
N SER A 117 -10.52 6.40 -33.22
CA SER A 117 -10.64 5.04 -33.75
C SER A 117 -10.26 4.96 -35.24
N GLN A 118 -10.60 5.97 -36.04
CA GLN A 118 -10.19 6.04 -37.47
C GLN A 118 -8.65 6.16 -37.60
N ILE A 119 -8.00 6.92 -36.74
CA ILE A 119 -6.55 7.04 -36.74
C ILE A 119 -5.91 5.73 -36.28
N MET A 120 -6.42 5.11 -35.23
CA MET A 120 -5.93 3.86 -34.67
C MET A 120 -6.13 2.68 -35.60
N ASP A 121 -7.25 2.60 -36.35
CA ASP A 121 -7.51 1.56 -37.33
C ASP A 121 -6.42 1.51 -38.42
N LYS A 122 -5.87 2.66 -38.78
CA LYS A 122 -4.73 2.76 -39.70
C LYS A 122 -3.43 2.14 -39.15
N TYR A 123 -3.25 2.15 -37.83
CA TYR A 123 -2.05 1.60 -37.17
C TYR A 123 -2.22 0.13 -36.81
N TYR A 124 -3.39 -0.29 -36.36
CA TYR A 124 -3.66 -1.64 -35.88
C TYR A 124 -4.31 -2.57 -36.92
N GLY A 125 -4.72 -2.02 -38.07
CA GLY A 125 -5.20 -2.78 -39.23
C GLY A 125 -6.54 -3.50 -39.06
N SER A 126 -7.19 -3.35 -37.88
CA SER A 126 -8.52 -3.91 -37.64
C SER A 126 -9.18 -3.25 -36.42
N LEU A 127 -10.51 -3.15 -36.50
CA LEU A 127 -11.34 -2.62 -35.40
C LEU A 127 -11.13 -3.43 -34.08
N SER A 128 -10.97 -4.75 -34.20
CA SER A 128 -10.71 -5.60 -33.05
C SER A 128 -9.36 -5.30 -32.36
N GLY A 129 -8.34 -4.94 -33.13
CA GLY A 129 -7.03 -4.51 -32.58
C GLY A 129 -7.17 -3.19 -31.81
N VAL A 130 -7.90 -2.23 -32.36
CA VAL A 130 -8.17 -0.94 -31.70
C VAL A 130 -8.93 -1.14 -30.40
N LEU A 131 -9.98 -1.95 -30.40
CA LEU A 131 -10.77 -2.22 -29.19
C LEU A 131 -9.97 -2.93 -28.10
N ASN A 132 -9.07 -3.86 -28.47
CA ASN A 132 -8.19 -4.52 -27.53
C ASN A 132 -7.21 -3.53 -26.86
N GLU A 133 -6.63 -2.62 -27.66
CA GLU A 133 -5.71 -1.62 -27.12
C GLU A 133 -6.40 -0.65 -26.17
N ILE A 134 -7.59 -0.18 -26.54
CA ILE A 134 -8.40 0.68 -25.66
C ILE A 134 -8.75 -0.05 -24.37
N ASN A 135 -9.14 -1.32 -24.44
CA ASN A 135 -9.45 -2.11 -23.24
C ASN A 135 -8.22 -2.32 -22.34
N ASN A 136 -7.03 -2.52 -22.93
CA ASN A 136 -5.78 -2.62 -22.18
C ASN A 136 -5.46 -1.30 -21.46
N GLU A 137 -5.61 -0.17 -22.15
CA GLU A 137 -5.38 1.14 -21.57
C GLU A 137 -6.35 1.44 -20.42
N ILE A 138 -7.64 1.15 -20.60
CA ILE A 138 -8.67 1.26 -19.55
C ILE A 138 -8.28 0.39 -18.34
N THR A 139 -7.85 -0.85 -18.58
CA THR A 139 -7.46 -1.76 -17.50
C THR A 139 -6.26 -1.23 -16.74
N GLN A 140 -5.24 -0.71 -17.42
CA GLN A 140 -4.08 -0.12 -16.77
C GLN A 140 -4.42 1.14 -15.97
N GLN A 141 -5.29 2.00 -16.50
CA GLN A 141 -5.76 3.19 -15.80
C GLN A 141 -6.59 2.81 -14.57
N SER A 142 -7.54 1.88 -14.70
CA SER A 142 -8.37 1.43 -13.57
C SER A 142 -7.54 0.77 -12.45
N LEU A 143 -6.53 -0.03 -12.80
CA LEU A 143 -5.58 -0.62 -11.85
C LEU A 143 -4.79 0.46 -11.10
N SER A 144 -4.32 1.49 -11.81
CA SER A 144 -3.54 2.59 -11.22
C SER A 144 -4.39 3.47 -10.29
N ILE A 145 -5.61 3.82 -10.69
CA ILE A 145 -6.54 4.59 -9.86
C ILE A 145 -6.86 3.81 -8.60
N SER A 146 -7.15 2.52 -8.72
CA SER A 146 -7.45 1.64 -7.60
C SER A 146 -6.27 1.49 -6.64
N ALA A 147 -5.03 1.37 -7.17
CA ALA A 147 -3.83 1.33 -6.36
C ALA A 147 -3.64 2.64 -5.56
N ASN A 148 -3.87 3.79 -6.19
CA ASN A 148 -3.79 5.10 -5.55
C ASN A 148 -4.80 5.24 -4.40
N GLU A 149 -6.02 4.73 -4.57
CA GLU A 149 -7.02 4.70 -3.49
C GLU A 149 -6.57 3.80 -2.33
N ILE A 150 -6.03 2.62 -2.61
CA ILE A 150 -5.50 1.71 -1.58
C ILE A 150 -4.33 2.38 -0.83
N PHE A 151 -3.41 3.03 -1.52
CA PHE A 151 -2.31 3.76 -0.88
C PHE A 151 -2.83 4.91 0.00
N ARG A 152 -3.85 5.62 -0.44
CA ARG A 152 -4.49 6.67 0.37
C ARG A 152 -5.16 6.11 1.62
N MET A 153 -5.89 5.00 1.50
CA MET A 153 -6.48 4.31 2.66
C MET A 153 -5.41 3.82 3.63
N ALA A 154 -4.30 3.27 3.12
CA ALA A 154 -3.17 2.85 3.96
C ALA A 154 -2.55 4.04 4.71
N ALA A 155 -2.35 5.18 4.04
CA ALA A 155 -1.83 6.39 4.68
C ALA A 155 -2.73 6.86 5.84
N ILE A 156 -4.05 6.88 5.63
CA ILE A 156 -5.03 7.21 6.67
C ILE A 156 -4.96 6.22 7.83
N ALA A 157 -4.86 4.91 7.52
CA ALA A 157 -4.76 3.87 8.54
C ALA A 157 -3.51 4.06 9.41
N PHE A 158 -2.35 4.42 8.84
CA PHE A 158 -1.14 4.70 9.62
C PHE A 158 -1.26 5.96 10.49
N ILE A 159 -1.97 6.99 10.03
CA ILE A 159 -2.28 8.16 10.87
C ILE A 159 -3.15 7.75 12.06
N LEU A 160 -4.18 6.93 11.84
CA LEU A 160 -5.04 6.43 12.92
C LEU A 160 -4.25 5.56 13.91
N LEU A 161 -3.35 4.70 13.41
CA LEU A 161 -2.47 3.90 14.26
C LEU A 161 -1.52 4.77 15.09
N THR A 162 -1.06 5.89 14.55
CA THR A 162 -0.26 6.88 15.31
C THR A 162 -1.02 7.38 16.54
N VAL A 163 -2.29 7.73 16.37
CA VAL A 163 -3.15 8.17 17.49
C VAL A 163 -3.33 7.05 18.51
N LEU A 164 -3.48 5.81 18.03
CA LEU A 164 -3.71 4.64 18.89
C LEU A 164 -2.50 4.32 19.78
N VAL A 165 -1.27 4.55 19.30
CA VAL A 165 -0.03 4.36 20.08
C VAL A 165 -0.02 5.22 21.34
N TRP A 166 -0.59 6.43 21.29
CA TRP A 166 -0.63 7.34 22.44
C TRP A 166 -1.59 6.91 23.53
N PHE A 167 -2.57 6.05 23.22
CA PHE A 167 -3.45 5.44 24.22
C PHE A 167 -2.82 4.27 24.97
N ALA A 168 -1.71 3.72 24.49
CA ALA A 168 -1.01 2.63 25.18
C ALA A 168 -0.39 3.16 26.49
N LYS A 169 -0.62 2.46 27.61
CA LYS A 169 -0.09 2.85 28.94
C LYS A 169 1.37 2.41 29.12
N PRO A 170 2.24 3.25 29.75
CA PRO A 170 3.59 2.81 30.15
C PRO A 170 3.52 1.67 31.19
N PRO A 171 4.57 0.83 31.35
CA PRO A 171 5.99 1.13 31.20
C PRO A 171 6.64 0.53 29.95
N PHE A 172 7.32 1.39 29.15
CA PHE A 172 8.04 0.97 27.94
C PHE A 172 9.55 0.92 28.12
N THR A 173 10.03 1.09 29.34
CA THR A 173 11.43 0.90 29.68
C THR A 173 11.64 -0.53 30.16
N ALA A 174 12.47 -1.30 29.46
CA ALA A 174 13.10 -2.44 30.07
C ALA A 174 13.78 -1.91 31.35
N LYS A 175 13.31 -2.36 32.52
CA LYS A 175 14.04 -2.15 33.76
C LYS A 175 15.42 -2.71 33.49
N GLY A 176 16.44 -1.84 33.45
CA GLY A 176 17.81 -2.26 33.40
C GLY A 176 18.02 -3.20 34.58
N VAL A 177 18.56 -4.37 34.28
CA VAL A 177 19.11 -5.27 35.27
C VAL A 177 20.25 -4.49 35.93
N GLY A 178 19.99 -3.97 37.14
CA GLY A 178 21.02 -3.52 38.06
C GLY A 178 21.49 -4.72 38.85
#